data_c9896ec9a081edf67e0d20ad7567e63a
#
_entry.id   c9896ec9a081edf67e0d20ad7567e63a
#
_cell.length_a   1.000
_cell.length_b   1.000
_cell.length_c   1.000
_cell.angle_alpha   90.00
_cell.angle_beta   90.00
_cell.angle_gamma   90.00
#
_symmetry.space_group_name_H-M   'P 1'
#
loop_
_entity.id
_entity.type
_entity.pdbx_description
1 polymer ?
#
loop_
_entity_poly.entity_id
_entity_poly.type
_entity_poly.pdbx_seq_one_letter_code
_entity_poly.pdbx_strand_id
1 'polypeptide(L)'
;TMKKVFLVDVSSLFFRAFFAIRGLSAPSGMPTNAIYGFLSMVLKLMREHRPDYLVFCLDRKEPSFRHEMYPEYKAHRTEIPEDLVPQLPYVQKIADVLGIP
;
A
#
# COMPACT_ATOMS: atom_id res chain seq x y z
N THR A 1 -18.48 -24.47 -2.70
CA THR A 1 -17.82 -23.46 -3.50
C THR A 1 -16.71 -22.78 -2.70
N MET A 2 -15.55 -22.73 -3.29
CA MET A 2 -14.41 -22.08 -2.65
C MET A 2 -14.54 -20.56 -2.71
N LYS A 3 -14.17 -19.92 -1.61
CA LYS A 3 -14.14 -18.47 -1.56
C LYS A 3 -12.73 -17.98 -1.84
N LYS A 4 -12.63 -16.88 -2.55
CA LYS A 4 -11.35 -16.24 -2.86
C LYS A 4 -11.02 -15.22 -1.81
N VAL A 5 -9.88 -15.37 -1.17
CA VAL A 5 -9.38 -14.40 -0.20
C VAL A 5 -8.08 -13.85 -0.74
N PHE A 6 -8.03 -12.53 -0.90
CA PHE A 6 -6.82 -11.86 -1.38
C PHE A 6 -6.21 -11.04 -0.26
N LEU A 7 -4.94 -11.27 -0.02
CA LEU A 7 -4.18 -10.51 0.97
C LEU A 7 -3.34 -9.49 0.23
N VAL A 8 -3.52 -8.23 0.58
CA VAL A 8 -2.80 -7.13 -0.07
C VAL A 8 -1.68 -6.66 0.84
N ASP A 9 -0.45 -6.81 0.38
CA ASP A 9 0.71 -6.26 1.10
C ASP A 9 0.77 -4.77 0.81
N VAL A 10 0.21 -3.98 1.70
CA VAL A 10 0.05 -2.55 1.50
C VAL A 10 1.38 -1.85 1.32
N SER A 11 2.35 -2.16 2.17
CA SER A 11 3.65 -1.50 2.09
C SER A 11 4.31 -1.71 0.74
N SER A 12 4.32 -2.95 0.27
CA SER A 12 4.94 -3.28 -1.02
C SER A 12 4.25 -2.55 -2.17
N LEU A 13 2.92 -2.58 -2.20
CA LEU A 13 2.18 -1.94 -3.27
C LEU A 13 2.26 -0.42 -3.21
N PHE A 14 2.25 0.14 -2.01
CA PHE A 14 2.35 1.58 -1.83
C PHE A 14 3.71 2.12 -2.31
N PHE A 15 4.78 1.43 -1.95
CA PHE A 15 6.11 1.79 -2.42
C PHE A 15 6.21 1.63 -3.94
N ARG A 16 5.67 0.54 -4.47
CA ARG A 16 5.68 0.33 -5.91
C ARG A 16 4.94 1.44 -6.65
N ALA A 17 3.78 1.82 -6.14
CA ALA A 17 2.99 2.88 -6.73
C ALA A 17 3.73 4.21 -6.69
N PHE A 18 4.38 4.49 -5.56
CA PHE A 18 5.11 5.73 -5.38
C PHE A 18 6.21 5.89 -6.43
N PHE A 19 6.96 4.82 -6.68
CA PHE A 19 8.08 4.89 -7.63
C PHE A 19 7.64 4.74 -9.09
N ALA A 20 6.48 4.14 -9.33
CA ALA A 20 5.98 3.95 -10.70
C ALA A 20 5.39 5.24 -11.29
N ILE A 21 4.77 6.06 -10.45
CA ILE A 21 4.13 7.30 -10.88
C ILE A 21 4.87 8.47 -10.25
N ARG A 22 5.39 9.37 -11.07
CA ARG A 22 6.13 10.51 -10.56
C ARG A 22 5.41 11.82 -10.87
N GLY A 23 5.55 12.78 -9.97
CA GLY A 23 5.09 14.14 -10.20
C GLY A 23 3.61 14.39 -10.08
N LEU A 24 2.86 13.43 -9.53
CA LEU A 24 1.43 13.62 -9.34
C LEU A 24 1.16 14.23 -7.97
N SER A 25 0.46 15.37 -7.97
CA SER A 25 0.15 16.10 -6.75
C SER A 25 -1.24 16.70 -6.82
N ALA A 26 -1.82 16.92 -5.65
CA ALA A 26 -3.08 17.65 -5.53
C ALA A 26 -2.83 19.14 -5.78
N PRO A 27 -3.89 19.94 -6.03
CA PRO A 27 -3.73 21.37 -6.20
C PRO A 27 -3.06 22.07 -5.03
N SER A 28 -3.19 21.51 -3.82
CA SER A 28 -2.53 22.03 -2.64
C SER A 28 -1.03 21.81 -2.62
N GLY A 29 -0.51 21.01 -3.53
CA GLY A 29 0.89 20.62 -3.56
C GLY A 29 1.18 19.29 -2.87
N MET A 30 0.20 18.71 -2.18
CA MET A 30 0.39 17.43 -1.52
C MET A 30 0.62 16.33 -2.55
N PRO A 31 1.68 15.52 -2.41
CA PRO A 31 1.91 14.42 -3.34
C PRO A 31 0.83 13.35 -3.20
N THR A 32 0.36 12.83 -4.32
CA THR A 32 -0.72 11.84 -4.35
C THR A 32 -0.40 10.66 -5.24
N ASN A 33 0.83 10.52 -5.69
CA ASN A 33 1.20 9.46 -6.63
C ASN A 33 1.01 8.06 -6.05
N ALA A 34 1.41 7.85 -4.79
CA ALA A 34 1.25 6.55 -4.16
C ALA A 34 -0.22 6.23 -3.91
N ILE A 35 -0.99 7.22 -3.48
CA ILE A 35 -2.43 7.06 -3.24
C ILE A 35 -3.13 6.65 -4.53
N TYR A 36 -2.85 7.38 -5.61
CA TYR A 36 -3.47 7.12 -6.89
C TYR A 36 -3.10 5.73 -7.42
N GLY A 37 -1.81 5.42 -7.41
CA GLY A 37 -1.34 4.14 -7.93
C GLY A 37 -1.84 2.96 -7.12
N PHE A 38 -1.82 3.08 -5.79
CA PHE A 38 -2.30 2.04 -4.92
C PHE A 38 -3.80 1.78 -5.13
N LEU A 39 -4.58 2.86 -5.14
CA LEU A 39 -6.02 2.73 -5.35
C LEU A 39 -6.34 2.11 -6.72
N SER A 40 -5.61 2.53 -7.75
CA SER A 40 -5.79 1.96 -9.09
C SER A 40 -5.51 0.45 -9.10
N MET A 41 -4.46 0.03 -8.42
CA MET A 41 -4.11 -1.39 -8.32
C MET A 41 -5.19 -2.19 -7.60
N VAL A 42 -5.71 -1.64 -6.50
CA VAL A 42 -6.74 -2.32 -5.72
C VAL A 42 -8.03 -2.45 -6.51
N LEU A 43 -8.44 -1.38 -7.18
CA LEU A 43 -9.65 -1.40 -7.99
C LEU A 43 -9.53 -2.37 -9.15
N LYS A 44 -8.36 -2.44 -9.77
CA LYS A 44 -8.09 -3.39 -10.84
C LYS A 44 -8.19 -4.82 -10.34
N LEU A 45 -7.61 -5.08 -9.18
CA LEU A 45 -7.66 -6.39 -8.55
C LEU A 45 -9.10 -6.82 -8.29
N MET A 46 -9.88 -5.90 -7.73
CA MET A 46 -11.29 -6.18 -7.43
C MET A 46 -12.10 -6.44 -8.70
N ARG A 47 -11.84 -5.68 -9.74
CA ARG A 47 -12.57 -5.81 -11.00
C ARG A 47 -12.20 -7.10 -11.74
N GLU A 48 -10.92 -7.45 -11.78
CA GLU A 48 -10.46 -8.59 -12.56
C GLU A 48 -10.63 -9.92 -11.85
N HIS A 49 -10.44 -9.95 -10.55
CA HIS A 49 -10.43 -11.19 -9.78
C HIS A 49 -11.67 -11.41 -8.93
N ARG A 50 -12.41 -10.35 -8.66
CA ARG A 50 -13.64 -10.40 -7.86
C ARG A 50 -13.51 -11.26 -6.62
N PRO A 51 -12.58 -10.90 -5.72
CA PRO A 51 -12.37 -11.70 -4.51
C PRO A 51 -13.59 -11.63 -3.59
N ASP A 52 -13.85 -12.71 -2.88
CA ASP A 52 -14.92 -12.71 -1.88
C ASP A 52 -14.51 -11.89 -0.66
N TYR A 53 -13.22 -11.93 -0.35
CA TYR A 53 -12.65 -11.15 0.76
C TYR A 53 -11.36 -10.51 0.31
N LEU A 54 -11.19 -9.26 0.70
CA LEU A 54 -9.97 -8.51 0.44
C LEU A 54 -9.49 -7.95 1.78
N VAL A 55 -8.24 -8.25 2.13
CA VAL A 55 -7.67 -7.85 3.40
C VAL A 55 -6.37 -7.09 3.15
N PHE A 56 -6.24 -5.92 3.78
CA PHE A 56 -5.02 -5.15 3.73
C PHE A 56 -4.10 -5.61 4.86
N CYS A 57 -2.89 -5.97 4.49
CA CYS A 57 -1.86 -6.37 5.45
C CYS A 57 -0.90 -5.20 5.63
N LEU A 58 -0.86 -4.67 6.83
CA LEU A 58 -0.01 -3.53 7.15
C LEU A 58 1.23 -3.99 7.90
N ASP A 59 2.37 -3.39 7.57
CA ASP A 59 3.58 -3.63 8.33
C ASP A 59 3.49 -2.96 9.68
N ARG A 60 3.91 -3.68 10.71
CA ARG A 60 4.00 -3.13 12.05
C ARG A 60 5.38 -2.55 12.27
N LYS A 61 5.45 -1.59 13.17
CA LYS A 61 6.73 -0.98 13.52
C LYS A 61 7.65 -1.91 14.29
N GLU A 62 7.12 -2.98 14.83
CA GLU A 62 7.89 -3.93 15.60
C GLU A 62 8.83 -4.72 14.69
N PRO A 63 9.96 -5.19 15.21
CA PRO A 63 10.84 -6.04 14.43
C PRO A 63 10.04 -7.22 13.91
N SER A 64 9.99 -7.34 12.62
CA SER A 64 9.23 -8.41 12.00
C SER A 64 10.14 -9.62 11.79
N PHE A 65 9.50 -10.74 11.56
CA PHE A 65 10.19 -11.96 11.17
C PHE A 65 11.14 -11.70 9.99
N ARG A 66 10.70 -10.90 9.04
CA ARG A 66 11.53 -10.54 7.88
C ARG A 66 12.79 -9.79 8.27
N HIS A 67 12.67 -8.93 9.24
CA HIS A 67 13.81 -8.15 9.69
C HIS A 67 14.91 -9.03 10.30
N GLU A 68 14.50 -10.05 11.04
CA GLU A 68 15.45 -10.96 11.63
C GLU A 68 16.14 -11.85 10.61
N MET A 69 15.39 -12.30 9.60
CA MET A 69 15.93 -13.17 8.57
C MET A 69 16.74 -12.41 7.52
N TYR A 70 16.41 -11.16 7.31
CA TYR A 70 17.06 -10.33 6.29
C TYR A 70 17.46 -8.99 6.88
N PRO A 71 18.58 -8.94 7.61
CA PRO A 71 19.03 -7.66 8.17
C PRO A 71 19.17 -6.58 7.11
N GLU A 72 19.54 -6.96 5.89
CA GLU A 72 19.68 -6.04 4.79
C GLU A 72 18.35 -5.41 4.35
N TYR A 73 17.25 -6.08 4.64
CA TYR A 73 15.94 -5.59 4.31
C TYR A 73 15.69 -4.22 4.97
N LYS A 74 16.06 -4.10 6.22
CA LYS A 74 15.88 -2.83 6.92
C LYS A 74 16.93 -1.80 6.52
N ALA A 75 18.13 -2.27 6.18
CA ALA A 75 19.18 -1.37 5.75
C ALA A 75 18.77 -0.63 4.48
N HIS A 76 18.06 -1.31 3.58
CA HIS A 76 17.60 -0.70 2.34
C HIS A 76 16.31 0.10 2.50
N ARG A 77 15.66 -0.03 3.66
CA ARG A 77 14.40 0.67 3.95
C ARG A 77 14.50 1.60 5.14
N THR A 78 15.72 2.04 5.45
CA THR A 78 15.93 2.90 6.60
C THR A 78 15.24 4.24 6.47
N GLU A 79 14.97 4.67 5.23
CA GLU A 79 14.35 5.96 5.00
C GLU A 79 13.10 5.82 4.15
N ILE A 80 12.01 6.33 4.67
CA ILE A 80 10.78 6.45 3.91
C ILE A 80 10.87 7.78 3.13
N PRO A 81 10.64 7.76 1.81
CA PRO A 81 10.67 8.99 1.03
C PRO A 81 9.77 10.06 1.63
N GLU A 82 10.27 11.29 1.67
CA GLU A 82 9.56 12.41 2.25
C GLU A 82 8.15 12.59 1.70
N ASP A 83 8.02 12.46 0.39
CA ASP A 83 6.74 12.64 -0.27
C ASP A 83 5.78 11.48 -0.05
N LEU A 84 6.27 10.35 0.46
CA LEU A 84 5.42 9.21 0.75
C LEU A 84 4.76 9.34 2.12
N VAL A 85 5.45 9.95 3.08
CA VAL A 85 4.96 10.04 4.45
C VAL A 85 3.55 10.63 4.56
N PRO A 86 3.23 11.77 3.93
CA PRO A 86 1.88 12.33 4.07
C PRO A 86 0.81 11.49 3.39
N GLN A 87 1.20 10.55 2.53
CA GLN A 87 0.24 9.70 1.84
C GLN A 87 -0.14 8.47 2.64
N LEU A 88 0.69 8.07 3.62
CA LEU A 88 0.46 6.84 4.38
C LEU A 88 -0.89 6.79 5.11
N PRO A 89 -1.35 7.86 5.77
CA PRO A 89 -2.64 7.83 6.47
C PRO A 89 -3.83 7.54 5.55
N TYR A 90 -3.68 7.79 4.26
CA TYR A 90 -4.78 7.59 3.33
C TYR A 90 -5.08 6.13 3.04
N VAL A 91 -4.16 5.22 3.42
CA VAL A 91 -4.41 3.79 3.29
C VAL A 91 -5.65 3.41 4.09
N GLN A 92 -5.76 3.90 5.33
CA GLN A 92 -6.90 3.61 6.17
C GLN A 92 -8.18 4.20 5.59
N LYS A 93 -8.08 5.41 5.03
CA LYS A 93 -9.24 6.05 4.40
C LYS A 93 -9.72 5.27 3.19
N ILE A 94 -8.78 4.76 2.40
CA ILE A 94 -9.13 3.94 1.24
C ILE A 94 -9.87 2.67 1.69
N ALA A 95 -9.35 2.02 2.73
CA ALA A 95 -9.99 0.82 3.26
C ALA A 95 -11.40 1.12 3.74
N ASP A 96 -11.58 2.24 4.44
CA ASP A 96 -12.88 2.64 4.95
C ASP A 96 -13.89 2.90 3.81
N VAL A 97 -13.45 3.63 2.80
CA VAL A 97 -14.30 3.96 1.66
C VAL A 97 -14.72 2.72 0.89
N LEU A 98 -13.79 1.78 0.73
CA LEU A 98 -14.06 0.54 0.00
C LEU A 98 -14.71 -0.54 0.85
N GLY A 99 -14.90 -0.29 2.14
CA GLY A 99 -15.51 -1.26 3.03
C GLY A 99 -14.61 -2.45 3.34
N ILE A 100 -13.31 -2.24 3.34
CA ILE A 100 -12.32 -3.29 3.61
C ILE A 100 -11.96 -3.28 5.09
N PRO A 101 -12.07 -4.42 5.76
CA PRO A 101 -11.75 -4.50 7.20
C PRO A 101 -10.28 -4.27 7.51
#